data_d2f820b1b683d7c3d14f18aff69040a7
#
_entry.id   d2f820b1b683d7c3d14f18aff69040a7
#
_cell.length_a   1.000
_cell.length_b   1.000
_cell.length_c   1.000
_cell.angle_alpha   90.00
_cell.angle_beta   90.00
_cell.angle_gamma   90.00
#
_symmetry.space_group_name_H-M   'P 1'
#
loop_
_entity.id
_entity.type
_entity.pdbx_description
1 polymer ?
#
loop_
_entity_poly.entity_id
_entity_poly.type
_entity_poly.pdbx_seq_one_letter_code
_entity_poly.pdbx_strand_id
1 'polypeptide(L)'
;MNLHRIVLGISGASGAGIGVRIAELLGATGGAEVHLVVSPAGERTLAHEVGSDALALLKECVAHYHEVNDMGAAIASGSFATAGMIIAPCSMRTLASVATGVTDNLLTRAADVHLKERRRLVLIARESPLHLGHLRSMVAATECGAIIAPPVPSFYLAPHSAADIIDQIARRAIDLLDLITPRLSLAWDGTKGVRPAAVSIQSTMTMTETASQSFNGSSQCS
;
A
#
# COMPACT_ATOMS: atom_id res chain seq x y z
N MET A 1 14.46 -24.47 -8.89
CA MET A 1 14.40 -23.27 -8.02
C MET A 1 13.36 -23.54 -6.95
N ASN A 2 13.66 -23.28 -5.67
CA ASN A 2 12.62 -23.41 -4.64
C ASN A 2 11.63 -22.26 -4.81
N LEU A 3 10.33 -22.58 -5.00
CA LEU A 3 9.27 -21.58 -5.03
C LEU A 3 9.11 -20.97 -3.66
N HIS A 4 9.12 -19.63 -3.59
CA HIS A 4 8.82 -18.91 -2.34
C HIS A 4 7.31 -18.74 -2.20
N ARG A 5 6.70 -19.34 -1.16
CA ARG A 5 5.29 -19.08 -0.84
C ARG A 5 5.15 -17.73 -0.15
N ILE A 6 4.43 -16.83 -0.78
CA ILE A 6 4.22 -15.47 -0.27
C ILE A 6 2.73 -15.25 -0.06
N VAL A 7 2.36 -14.77 1.14
CA VAL A 7 0.97 -14.38 1.40
C VAL A 7 0.80 -12.90 1.02
N LEU A 8 -0.18 -12.62 0.17
CA LEU A 8 -0.59 -11.27 -0.19
C LEU A 8 -1.98 -10.99 0.39
N GLY A 9 -2.06 -10.00 1.25
CA GLY A 9 -3.30 -9.51 1.83
C GLY A 9 -3.73 -8.19 1.21
N ILE A 10 -5.03 -8.01 0.93
CA ILE A 10 -5.61 -6.73 0.49
C ILE A 10 -6.70 -6.34 1.45
N SER A 11 -6.57 -5.18 2.10
CA SER A 11 -7.59 -4.65 3.00
C SER A 11 -8.20 -3.34 2.50
N GLY A 12 -9.22 -2.83 3.20
CA GLY A 12 -10.05 -1.73 2.72
C GLY A 12 -9.46 -0.33 2.96
N ALA A 13 -8.24 -0.09 2.52
CA ALA A 13 -7.68 1.25 2.42
C ALA A 13 -7.49 1.62 0.94
N SER A 14 -7.47 2.90 0.60
CA SER A 14 -7.15 3.35 -0.76
C SER A 14 -5.71 2.97 -1.14
N GLY A 15 -5.50 2.63 -2.41
CA GLY A 15 -4.25 2.11 -2.93
C GLY A 15 -4.33 0.63 -3.34
N ALA A 16 -5.52 0.11 -3.67
CA ALA A 16 -5.73 -1.27 -4.10
C ALA A 16 -4.84 -1.65 -5.30
N GLY A 17 -4.56 -0.71 -6.19
CA GLY A 17 -3.64 -0.89 -7.31
C GLY A 17 -2.22 -1.31 -6.90
N ILE A 18 -1.78 -0.98 -5.66
CA ILE A 18 -0.49 -1.44 -5.15
C ILE A 18 -0.52 -2.97 -4.94
N GLY A 19 -1.61 -3.50 -4.36
CA GLY A 19 -1.79 -4.94 -4.16
C GLY A 19 -1.83 -5.70 -5.49
N VAL A 20 -2.56 -5.15 -6.48
CA VAL A 20 -2.61 -5.69 -7.85
C VAL A 20 -1.20 -5.74 -8.44
N ARG A 21 -0.47 -4.65 -8.38
CA ARG A 21 0.89 -4.57 -8.93
C ARG A 21 1.87 -5.52 -8.25
N ILE A 22 1.75 -5.75 -6.94
CA ILE A 22 2.54 -6.76 -6.22
C ILE A 22 2.24 -8.16 -6.76
N ALA A 23 0.97 -8.53 -6.96
CA ALA A 23 0.59 -9.83 -7.51
C ALA A 23 1.19 -10.06 -8.91
N GLU A 24 1.08 -9.05 -9.80
CA GLU A 24 1.67 -9.09 -11.15
C GLU A 24 3.19 -9.28 -11.12
N LEU A 25 3.89 -8.49 -10.29
CA LEU A 25 5.35 -8.56 -10.19
C LEU A 25 5.81 -9.92 -9.65
N LEU A 26 5.16 -10.45 -8.62
CA LEU A 26 5.49 -11.75 -8.06
C LEU A 26 5.20 -12.88 -9.07
N GLY A 27 4.08 -12.82 -9.79
CA GLY A 27 3.75 -13.76 -10.85
C GLY A 27 4.79 -13.77 -11.98
N ALA A 28 5.28 -12.60 -12.38
CA ALA A 28 6.27 -12.43 -13.42
C ALA A 28 7.67 -12.98 -13.06
N THR A 29 8.00 -13.11 -11.77
CA THR A 29 9.32 -13.63 -11.34
C THR A 29 9.50 -15.13 -11.56
N GLY A 30 8.39 -15.88 -11.70
CA GLY A 30 8.42 -17.35 -11.83
C GLY A 30 8.95 -18.09 -10.59
N GLY A 31 9.32 -17.36 -9.53
CA GLY A 31 9.89 -17.91 -8.29
C GLY A 31 8.97 -17.79 -7.08
N ALA A 32 7.74 -17.28 -7.25
CA ALA A 32 6.79 -17.04 -6.16
C ALA A 32 5.48 -17.82 -6.37
N GLU A 33 5.03 -18.48 -5.30
CA GLU A 33 3.69 -19.06 -5.16
C GLU A 33 2.87 -18.11 -4.29
N VAL A 34 1.97 -17.31 -4.91
CA VAL A 34 1.21 -16.28 -4.22
C VAL A 34 -0.08 -16.83 -3.65
N HIS A 35 -0.27 -16.67 -2.33
CA HIS A 35 -1.49 -16.97 -1.60
C HIS A 35 -2.22 -15.66 -1.29
N LEU A 36 -3.34 -15.39 -1.98
CA LEU A 36 -4.10 -14.15 -1.87
C LEU A 36 -5.24 -14.28 -0.87
N VAL A 37 -5.38 -13.27 0.01
CA VAL A 37 -6.55 -13.07 0.87
C VAL A 37 -7.03 -11.63 0.73
N VAL A 38 -8.31 -11.43 0.43
CA VAL A 38 -8.91 -10.09 0.29
C VAL A 38 -10.02 -9.92 1.32
N SER A 39 -9.99 -8.82 2.08
CA SER A 39 -11.08 -8.51 3.00
C SER A 39 -12.31 -7.97 2.25
N PRO A 40 -13.54 -8.05 2.80
CA PRO A 40 -14.74 -7.50 2.14
C PRO A 40 -14.64 -6.00 1.83
N ALA A 41 -13.93 -5.23 2.68
CA ALA A 41 -13.65 -3.83 2.39
C ALA A 41 -12.59 -3.68 1.28
N GLY A 42 -11.62 -4.61 1.19
CA GLY A 42 -10.63 -4.66 0.12
C GLY A 42 -11.26 -4.96 -1.24
N GLU A 43 -12.25 -5.86 -1.30
CA GLU A 43 -13.00 -6.15 -2.53
C GLU A 43 -13.72 -4.90 -3.04
N ARG A 44 -14.38 -4.15 -2.15
CA ARG A 44 -15.02 -2.87 -2.52
C ARG A 44 -14.00 -1.85 -3.04
N THR A 45 -12.85 -1.75 -2.40
CA THR A 45 -11.80 -0.82 -2.83
C THR A 45 -11.21 -1.22 -4.19
N LEU A 46 -10.98 -2.51 -4.43
CA LEU A 46 -10.56 -3.04 -5.74
C LEU A 46 -11.56 -2.66 -6.83
N ALA A 47 -12.86 -2.89 -6.58
CA ALA A 47 -13.91 -2.58 -7.55
C ALA A 47 -13.99 -1.07 -7.87
N HIS A 48 -13.75 -0.20 -6.88
CA HIS A 48 -13.81 1.25 -7.07
C HIS A 48 -12.56 1.86 -7.72
N GLU A 49 -11.38 1.37 -7.37
CA GLU A 49 -10.13 2.00 -7.78
C GLU A 49 -9.49 1.35 -9.01
N VAL A 50 -9.74 0.06 -9.23
CA VAL A 50 -9.11 -0.71 -10.31
C VAL A 50 -10.13 -1.12 -11.37
N GLY A 51 -11.28 -1.69 -10.94
CA GLY A 51 -12.34 -2.13 -11.83
C GLY A 51 -13.21 -3.20 -11.18
N SER A 52 -14.44 -3.34 -11.67
CA SER A 52 -15.43 -4.30 -11.14
C SER A 52 -14.98 -5.77 -11.26
N ASP A 53 -14.10 -6.07 -12.20
CA ASP A 53 -13.53 -7.38 -12.50
C ASP A 53 -12.16 -7.62 -11.85
N ALA A 54 -11.61 -6.63 -11.16
CA ALA A 54 -10.25 -6.67 -10.59
C ALA A 54 -10.00 -7.88 -9.69
N LEU A 55 -10.97 -8.25 -8.85
CA LEU A 55 -10.83 -9.43 -7.99
C LEU A 55 -10.81 -10.73 -8.80
N ALA A 56 -11.64 -10.84 -9.84
CA ALA A 56 -11.66 -12.01 -10.71
C ALA A 56 -10.31 -12.18 -11.43
N LEU A 57 -9.78 -11.10 -12.01
CA LEU A 57 -8.49 -11.09 -12.66
C LEU A 57 -7.34 -11.43 -11.69
N LEU A 58 -7.38 -10.91 -10.46
CA LEU A 58 -6.40 -11.26 -9.43
C LEU A 58 -6.43 -12.74 -9.09
N LYS A 59 -7.62 -13.36 -8.97
CA LYS A 59 -7.76 -14.80 -8.70
C LYS A 59 -7.13 -15.65 -9.81
N GLU A 60 -7.15 -15.18 -11.05
CA GLU A 60 -6.50 -15.86 -12.19
C GLU A 60 -4.97 -15.67 -12.20
N CYS A 61 -4.48 -14.56 -11.67
CA CYS A 61 -3.05 -14.22 -11.66
C CYS A 61 -2.26 -14.86 -10.51
N VAL A 62 -2.92 -15.35 -9.45
CA VAL A 62 -2.27 -15.92 -8.26
C VAL A 62 -2.39 -17.43 -8.21
N ALA A 63 -1.47 -18.09 -7.50
CA ALA A 63 -1.51 -19.54 -7.36
C ALA A 63 -2.71 -20.01 -6.53
N HIS A 64 -3.04 -19.29 -5.47
CA HIS A 64 -4.12 -19.65 -4.54
C HIS A 64 -4.86 -18.41 -4.06
N TYR A 65 -6.19 -18.46 -4.13
CA TYR A 65 -7.08 -17.52 -3.45
C TYR A 65 -7.72 -18.20 -2.24
N HIS A 66 -7.75 -17.52 -1.11
CA HIS A 66 -8.38 -18.00 0.11
C HIS A 66 -9.51 -17.06 0.52
N GLU A 67 -10.65 -17.65 0.81
CA GLU A 67 -11.77 -16.90 1.37
C GLU A 67 -11.41 -16.35 2.75
N VAL A 68 -11.71 -15.09 3.02
CA VAL A 68 -11.28 -14.39 4.24
C VAL A 68 -11.82 -15.03 5.54
N ASN A 69 -12.91 -15.77 5.45
CA ASN A 69 -13.53 -16.46 6.59
C ASN A 69 -13.05 -17.92 6.75
N ASP A 70 -12.22 -18.42 5.83
CA ASP A 70 -11.68 -19.79 5.90
C ASP A 70 -10.51 -19.88 6.89
N MET A 71 -10.83 -19.95 8.17
CA MET A 71 -9.85 -20.12 9.25
C MET A 71 -9.16 -21.50 9.25
N GLY A 72 -9.62 -22.43 8.41
CA GLY A 72 -9.01 -23.76 8.20
C GLY A 72 -7.99 -23.78 7.06
N ALA A 73 -7.81 -22.69 6.33
CA ALA A 73 -6.85 -22.62 5.23
C ALA A 73 -5.40 -22.85 5.71
N ALA A 74 -4.56 -23.40 4.81
CA ALA A 74 -3.17 -23.75 5.13
C ALA A 74 -2.36 -22.58 5.72
N ILE A 75 -2.57 -21.37 5.23
CA ILE A 75 -1.88 -20.14 5.70
C ILE A 75 -2.27 -19.70 7.11
N ALA A 76 -3.32 -20.30 7.71
CA ALA A 76 -3.69 -20.09 9.11
C ALA A 76 -2.80 -20.89 10.07
N SER A 77 -1.94 -21.79 9.56
CA SER A 77 -1.07 -22.66 10.34
C SER A 77 0.40 -22.27 10.20
N GLY A 78 1.11 -22.21 11.34
CA GLY A 78 2.56 -21.96 11.34
C GLY A 78 3.37 -23.12 10.73
N SER A 79 2.85 -24.34 10.70
CA SER A 79 3.50 -25.48 10.06
C SER A 79 3.50 -25.40 8.52
N PHE A 80 2.61 -24.60 7.94
CA PHE A 80 2.66 -24.29 6.52
C PHE A 80 3.74 -23.24 6.27
N ALA A 81 4.86 -23.65 5.69
CA ALA A 81 6.02 -22.80 5.51
C ALA A 81 5.75 -21.75 4.42
N THR A 82 5.68 -20.48 4.82
CA THR A 82 5.64 -19.30 3.92
C THR A 82 6.92 -18.50 4.12
N ALA A 83 7.38 -17.83 3.07
CA ALA A 83 8.60 -17.03 3.09
C ALA A 83 8.37 -15.62 3.68
N GLY A 84 7.15 -15.11 3.57
CA GLY A 84 6.76 -13.80 4.11
C GLY A 84 5.35 -13.41 3.71
N MET A 85 4.89 -12.26 4.23
CA MET A 85 3.58 -11.70 3.95
C MET A 85 3.64 -10.21 3.69
N ILE A 86 2.86 -9.74 2.72
CA ILE A 86 2.62 -8.31 2.46
C ILE A 86 1.13 -8.04 2.60
N ILE A 87 0.75 -7.00 3.32
CA ILE A 87 -0.64 -6.48 3.31
C ILE A 87 -0.61 -5.13 2.59
N ALA A 88 -1.17 -5.06 1.38
CA ALA A 88 -1.15 -3.88 0.52
C ALA A 88 -2.46 -3.68 -0.25
N PRO A 89 -3.21 -2.62 0.06
CA PRO A 89 -2.98 -1.69 1.17
C PRO A 89 -3.38 -2.29 2.52
N CYS A 90 -2.82 -1.75 3.61
CA CYS A 90 -3.17 -2.11 4.98
C CYS A 90 -3.98 -0.98 5.62
N SER A 91 -5.25 -1.24 5.94
CA SER A 91 -6.12 -0.29 6.65
C SER A 91 -5.75 -0.20 8.13
N MET A 92 -6.09 0.92 8.77
CA MET A 92 -5.85 1.09 10.20
C MET A 92 -6.57 0.05 11.07
N ARG A 93 -7.77 -0.43 10.66
CA ARG A 93 -8.43 -1.54 11.32
C ARG A 93 -7.56 -2.81 11.29
N THR A 94 -7.06 -3.16 10.11
CA THR A 94 -6.19 -4.34 9.94
C THR A 94 -4.89 -4.20 10.73
N LEU A 95 -4.26 -3.03 10.66
CA LEU A 95 -3.06 -2.72 11.43
C LEU A 95 -3.31 -2.86 12.95
N ALA A 96 -4.41 -2.30 13.45
CA ALA A 96 -4.76 -2.39 14.87
C ALA A 96 -4.99 -3.85 15.30
N SER A 97 -5.67 -4.66 14.48
CA SER A 97 -5.86 -6.09 14.74
C SER A 97 -4.53 -6.84 14.80
N VAL A 98 -3.60 -6.57 13.87
CA VAL A 98 -2.24 -7.15 13.87
C VAL A 98 -1.48 -6.73 15.13
N ALA A 99 -1.54 -5.45 15.50
CA ALA A 99 -0.83 -4.90 16.65
C ALA A 99 -1.32 -5.48 18.01
N THR A 100 -2.58 -5.92 18.07
CA THR A 100 -3.21 -6.44 19.28
C THR A 100 -3.44 -7.95 19.28
N GLY A 101 -3.05 -8.65 18.21
CA GLY A 101 -3.23 -10.09 18.08
C GLY A 101 -4.70 -10.52 17.88
N VAL A 102 -5.58 -9.62 17.43
CA VAL A 102 -6.96 -9.97 17.09
C VAL A 102 -7.01 -10.67 15.74
N THR A 103 -7.39 -11.94 15.75
CA THR A 103 -7.39 -12.84 14.59
C THR A 103 -8.83 -13.29 14.25
N ASP A 104 -9.68 -12.34 13.97
CA ASP A 104 -11.11 -12.57 13.67
C ASP A 104 -11.40 -13.02 12.23
N ASN A 105 -10.37 -13.07 11.38
CA ASN A 105 -10.45 -13.50 10.00
C ASN A 105 -9.10 -14.03 9.51
N LEU A 106 -9.08 -14.71 8.35
CA LEU A 106 -7.88 -15.32 7.80
C LEU A 106 -6.75 -14.33 7.49
N LEU A 107 -7.09 -13.11 7.07
CA LEU A 107 -6.10 -12.07 6.77
C LEU A 107 -5.27 -11.71 8.03
N THR A 108 -5.96 -11.44 9.14
CA THR A 108 -5.30 -11.11 10.43
C THR A 108 -4.67 -12.34 11.07
N ARG A 109 -5.26 -13.54 10.89
CA ARG A 109 -4.67 -14.78 11.36
C ARG A 109 -3.37 -15.12 10.64
N ALA A 110 -3.30 -14.98 9.32
CA ALA A 110 -2.07 -15.19 8.56
C ALA A 110 -0.97 -14.20 8.99
N ALA A 111 -1.32 -12.95 9.26
CA ALA A 111 -0.37 -11.96 9.78
C ALA A 111 0.19 -12.37 11.17
N ASP A 112 -0.69 -12.80 12.09
CA ASP A 112 -0.30 -13.33 13.41
C ASP A 112 0.63 -14.55 13.29
N VAL A 113 0.34 -15.46 12.36
CA VAL A 113 1.22 -16.60 12.05
C VAL A 113 2.61 -16.13 11.63
N HIS A 114 2.71 -15.11 10.75
CA HIS A 114 4.00 -14.60 10.33
C HIS A 114 4.79 -14.01 11.51
N LEU A 115 4.14 -13.24 12.39
CA LEU A 115 4.78 -12.67 13.56
C LEU A 115 5.26 -13.75 14.56
N LYS A 116 4.40 -14.72 14.91
CA LYS A 116 4.79 -15.77 15.85
C LYS A 116 5.89 -16.71 15.33
N GLU A 117 5.93 -16.94 14.00
CA GLU A 117 6.97 -17.75 13.35
C GLU A 117 8.21 -16.93 12.97
N ARG A 118 8.26 -15.64 13.35
CA ARG A 118 9.37 -14.72 13.04
C ARG A 118 9.64 -14.57 11.55
N ARG A 119 8.60 -14.70 10.72
CA ARG A 119 8.64 -14.46 9.28
C ARG A 119 8.38 -12.98 8.99
N ARG A 120 8.90 -12.47 7.89
CA ARG A 120 8.71 -11.06 7.52
C ARG A 120 7.26 -10.76 7.22
N LEU A 121 6.74 -9.72 7.85
CA LEU A 121 5.41 -9.14 7.62
C LEU A 121 5.55 -7.67 7.26
N VAL A 122 5.16 -7.30 6.03
CA VAL A 122 5.21 -5.92 5.54
C VAL A 122 3.79 -5.37 5.48
N LEU A 123 3.56 -4.24 6.13
CA LEU A 123 2.26 -3.55 6.18
C LEU A 123 2.36 -2.22 5.43
N ILE A 124 1.73 -2.15 4.24
CA ILE A 124 1.61 -0.90 3.47
C ILE A 124 0.47 -0.08 4.08
N ALA A 125 0.75 0.48 5.26
CA ALA A 125 -0.23 1.17 6.08
C ALA A 125 -0.62 2.52 5.45
N ARG A 126 -1.93 2.68 5.10
CA ARG A 126 -2.41 3.88 4.43
C ARG A 126 -3.52 4.55 5.22
N GLU A 127 -3.21 5.75 5.71
CA GLU A 127 -4.16 6.65 6.37
C GLU A 127 -3.61 8.08 6.39
N SER A 128 -4.50 9.07 6.30
CA SER A 128 -4.16 10.49 6.46
C SER A 128 -5.43 11.29 6.81
N PRO A 129 -5.40 12.18 7.84
CA PRO A 129 -4.34 12.33 8.84
C PRO A 129 -4.30 11.17 9.85
N LEU A 130 -3.20 11.06 10.58
CA LEU A 130 -3.05 10.08 11.66
C LEU A 130 -3.44 10.68 13.01
N HIS A 131 -4.18 9.93 13.82
CA HIS A 131 -4.38 10.23 15.23
C HIS A 131 -3.49 9.36 16.13
N LEU A 132 -3.40 9.70 17.41
CA LEU A 132 -2.50 9.02 18.35
C LEU A 132 -2.72 7.50 18.45
N GLY A 133 -3.96 7.01 18.32
CA GLY A 133 -4.26 5.59 18.31
C GLY A 133 -3.62 4.86 17.13
N HIS A 134 -3.62 5.47 15.93
CA HIS A 134 -2.93 4.92 14.76
C HIS A 134 -1.43 4.81 14.99
N LEU A 135 -0.81 5.87 15.53
CA LEU A 135 0.62 5.89 15.83
C LEU A 135 1.00 4.82 16.87
N ARG A 136 0.20 4.66 17.93
CA ARG A 136 0.40 3.61 18.94
C ARG A 136 0.30 2.21 18.34
N SER A 137 -0.68 1.98 17.45
CA SER A 137 -0.79 0.70 16.75
C SER A 137 0.41 0.43 15.83
N MET A 138 0.94 1.45 15.16
CA MET A 138 2.17 1.32 14.36
C MET A 138 3.37 0.94 15.23
N VAL A 139 3.54 1.58 16.39
CA VAL A 139 4.59 1.25 17.35
C VAL A 139 4.45 -0.21 17.82
N ALA A 140 3.27 -0.59 18.31
CA ALA A 140 3.03 -1.95 18.81
C ALA A 140 3.25 -3.03 17.73
N ALA A 141 2.79 -2.80 16.50
CA ALA A 141 3.04 -3.74 15.41
C ALA A 141 4.54 -3.85 15.07
N THR A 142 5.29 -2.74 15.13
CA THR A 142 6.75 -2.72 14.92
C THR A 142 7.47 -3.47 16.03
N GLU A 143 7.09 -3.29 17.28
CA GLU A 143 7.64 -4.02 18.43
C GLU A 143 7.41 -5.54 18.31
N CYS A 144 6.26 -5.96 17.73
CA CYS A 144 5.98 -7.36 17.41
C CYS A 144 6.80 -7.90 16.22
N GLY A 145 7.47 -7.04 15.46
CA GLY A 145 8.34 -7.41 14.33
C GLY A 145 7.77 -7.15 12.94
N ALA A 146 6.61 -6.47 12.81
CA ALA A 146 6.10 -6.05 11.52
C ALA A 146 6.91 -4.87 10.95
N ILE A 147 7.00 -4.80 9.62
CA ILE A 147 7.60 -3.67 8.90
C ILE A 147 6.47 -2.74 8.49
N ILE A 148 6.40 -1.56 9.11
CA ILE A 148 5.44 -0.51 8.71
C ILE A 148 6.04 0.27 7.55
N ALA A 149 5.41 0.18 6.39
CA ALA A 149 5.86 0.84 5.16
C ALA A 149 4.71 1.65 4.53
N PRO A 150 4.47 2.89 4.97
CA PRO A 150 3.48 3.74 4.34
C PRO A 150 3.78 3.94 2.86
N PRO A 151 2.75 4.04 1.99
CA PRO A 151 2.95 4.19 0.55
C PRO A 151 3.36 5.61 0.17
N VAL A 152 4.58 5.99 0.55
CA VAL A 152 5.16 7.31 0.30
C VAL A 152 5.92 7.30 -1.03
N PRO A 153 5.62 8.23 -1.97
CA PRO A 153 6.31 8.32 -3.26
C PRO A 153 7.80 8.60 -3.11
N SER A 154 8.62 7.92 -3.90
CA SER A 154 10.07 8.19 -4.02
C SER A 154 10.30 9.25 -5.09
N PHE A 155 10.11 10.53 -4.76
CA PHE A 155 10.21 11.63 -5.74
C PHE A 155 11.58 11.77 -6.39
N TYR A 156 12.65 11.27 -5.78
CA TYR A 156 13.98 11.25 -6.39
C TYR A 156 14.06 10.35 -7.64
N LEU A 157 13.11 9.45 -7.83
CA LEU A 157 12.98 8.61 -9.04
C LEU A 157 12.20 9.33 -10.16
N ALA A 158 11.79 10.59 -9.96
CA ALA A 158 11.07 11.41 -10.92
C ALA A 158 9.85 10.70 -11.56
N PRO A 159 8.85 10.20 -10.77
CA PRO A 159 7.69 9.53 -11.32
C PRO A 159 6.88 10.50 -12.21
N HIS A 160 6.46 10.04 -13.38
CA HIS A 160 5.66 10.83 -14.34
C HIS A 160 4.16 10.57 -14.23
N SER A 161 3.76 9.50 -13.52
CA SER A 161 2.37 9.08 -13.40
C SER A 161 2.08 8.44 -12.04
N ALA A 162 0.81 8.31 -11.69
CA ALA A 162 0.38 7.52 -10.53
C ALA A 162 0.78 6.04 -10.68
N ALA A 163 0.80 5.51 -11.90
CA ALA A 163 1.24 4.14 -12.17
C ALA A 163 2.72 3.93 -11.82
N ASP A 164 3.59 4.91 -12.10
CA ASP A 164 5.00 4.84 -11.72
C ASP A 164 5.17 4.81 -10.20
N ILE A 165 4.37 5.61 -9.47
CA ILE A 165 4.37 5.61 -8.01
C ILE A 165 3.93 4.26 -7.46
N ILE A 166 2.85 3.69 -7.99
CA ILE A 166 2.34 2.37 -7.62
C ILE A 166 3.42 1.30 -7.86
N ASP A 167 4.06 1.30 -9.03
CA ASP A 167 5.11 0.34 -9.37
C ASP A 167 6.33 0.44 -8.43
N GLN A 168 6.79 1.65 -8.13
CA GLN A 168 7.89 1.89 -7.19
C GLN A 168 7.58 1.35 -5.78
N ILE A 169 6.37 1.64 -5.26
CA ILE A 169 5.94 1.18 -3.93
C ILE A 169 5.80 -0.34 -3.92
N ALA A 170 5.21 -0.94 -4.95
CA ALA A 170 5.06 -2.39 -5.07
C ALA A 170 6.40 -3.12 -5.08
N ARG A 171 7.36 -2.67 -5.90
CA ARG A 171 8.73 -3.22 -5.94
C ARG A 171 9.41 -3.12 -4.59
N ARG A 172 9.32 -1.96 -3.95
CA ARG A 172 9.93 -1.75 -2.62
C ARG A 172 9.30 -2.65 -1.56
N ALA A 173 7.98 -2.85 -1.59
CA ALA A 173 7.28 -3.75 -0.68
C ALA A 173 7.79 -5.20 -0.81
N ILE A 174 7.99 -5.68 -2.05
CA ILE A 174 8.55 -7.01 -2.32
C ILE A 174 9.99 -7.12 -1.81
N ASP A 175 10.81 -6.11 -2.07
CA ASP A 175 12.22 -6.11 -1.62
C ASP A 175 12.36 -6.11 -0.10
N LEU A 176 11.37 -5.60 0.64
CA LEU A 176 11.35 -5.65 2.10
C LEU A 176 11.16 -7.07 2.65
N LEU A 177 10.67 -8.01 1.84
CA LEU A 177 10.68 -9.44 2.21
C LEU A 177 12.08 -10.05 2.19
N ASP A 178 13.02 -9.45 1.43
CA ASP A 178 14.43 -9.87 1.30
C ASP A 178 14.59 -11.31 0.75
N LEU A 179 13.75 -11.67 -0.19
CA LEU A 179 13.68 -13.02 -0.76
C LEU A 179 14.17 -13.07 -2.22
N ILE A 180 14.16 -11.95 -2.92
CA ILE A 180 14.43 -11.86 -4.36
C ILE A 180 15.75 -11.13 -4.60
N THR A 181 16.61 -11.74 -5.44
CA THR A 181 17.86 -11.16 -5.88
C THR A 181 17.96 -11.29 -7.41
N PRO A 182 18.30 -10.21 -8.16
CA PRO A 182 18.51 -8.84 -7.67
C PRO A 182 17.23 -8.18 -7.16
N ARG A 183 17.34 -7.11 -6.36
CA ARG A 183 16.20 -6.33 -5.88
C ARG A 183 15.42 -5.72 -7.04
N LEU A 184 14.09 -5.62 -6.88
CA LEU A 184 13.19 -5.09 -7.91
C LEU A 184 13.13 -3.57 -7.93
N SER A 185 13.31 -2.91 -6.77
CA SER A 185 13.27 -1.46 -6.68
C SER A 185 14.59 -0.84 -7.13
N LEU A 186 14.49 0.37 -7.71
CA LEU A 186 15.67 1.17 -8.04
C LEU A 186 16.34 1.65 -6.75
N ALA A 187 17.64 1.40 -6.63
CA ALA A 187 18.42 1.87 -5.50
C ALA A 187 18.82 3.33 -5.71
N TRP A 188 18.87 4.09 -4.60
CA TRP A 188 19.58 5.36 -4.58
C TRP A 188 21.08 5.09 -4.54
N ASP A 189 21.81 5.54 -5.55
CA ASP A 189 23.25 5.30 -5.73
C ASP A 189 24.13 6.50 -5.28
N GLY A 190 23.51 7.55 -4.74
CA GLY A 190 24.20 8.78 -4.33
C GLY A 190 24.46 9.75 -5.48
N THR A 191 24.14 9.41 -6.73
CA THR A 191 24.24 10.34 -7.85
C THR A 191 23.07 11.31 -7.84
N LYS A 192 23.28 12.54 -8.36
CA LYS A 192 22.21 13.52 -8.46
C LYS A 192 21.15 12.96 -9.41
N GLY A 193 19.97 12.65 -8.84
CA GLY A 193 18.83 12.22 -9.63
C GLY A 193 18.56 13.15 -10.82
N VAL A 194 18.00 12.63 -11.89
CA VAL A 194 17.49 13.43 -13.00
C VAL A 194 16.62 14.54 -12.38
N ARG A 195 17.02 15.80 -12.57
CA ARG A 195 16.21 16.93 -12.10
C ARG A 195 14.82 16.75 -12.72
N PRO A 196 13.74 16.61 -11.92
CA PRO A 196 12.42 16.72 -12.48
C PRO A 196 12.34 18.06 -13.19
N ALA A 197 11.68 18.12 -14.34
CA ALA A 197 11.36 19.38 -15.00
C ALA A 197 10.79 20.31 -13.93
N ALA A 198 11.35 21.50 -13.78
CA ALA A 198 11.04 22.42 -12.72
C ALA A 198 9.52 22.55 -12.60
N VAL A 199 8.96 22.22 -11.46
CA VAL A 199 7.60 22.63 -11.13
C VAL A 199 7.67 24.15 -11.09
N SER A 200 7.22 24.79 -12.16
CA SER A 200 7.11 26.23 -12.20
C SER A 200 6.02 26.61 -11.20
N ILE A 201 6.44 27.07 -10.05
CA ILE A 201 5.55 27.80 -9.13
C ILE A 201 5.31 29.12 -9.85
N GLN A 202 4.31 29.15 -10.73
CA GLN A 202 3.77 30.42 -11.20
C GLN A 202 3.17 31.10 -9.98
N SER A 203 3.86 32.13 -9.49
CA SER A 203 3.37 33.00 -8.45
C SER A 203 2.09 33.67 -8.97
N THR A 204 0.95 33.19 -8.49
CA THR A 204 -0.33 33.89 -8.64
C THR A 204 -0.30 35.09 -7.69
N MET A 205 0.55 36.06 -8.02
CA MET A 205 0.59 37.36 -7.37
C MET A 205 0.36 38.41 -8.42
N THR A 206 -0.87 38.49 -8.92
CA THR A 206 -1.41 39.68 -9.59
C THR A 206 -2.93 39.53 -9.67
N MET A 207 -3.62 39.89 -8.66
CA MET A 207 -5.01 40.35 -8.68
C MET A 207 -5.44 40.95 -7.33
N THR A 208 -4.86 42.09 -6.95
CA THR A 208 -5.48 43.00 -5.98
C THR A 208 -4.94 44.41 -6.20
N GLU A 209 -5.20 44.97 -7.37
CA GLU A 209 -5.11 46.42 -7.60
C GLU A 209 -5.99 46.75 -8.81
N THR A 210 -7.30 46.87 -8.57
CA THR A 210 -8.23 47.70 -9.32
C THR A 210 -9.64 47.55 -8.77
N ALA A 211 -9.86 48.04 -7.55
CA ALA A 211 -11.20 48.30 -7.03
C ALA A 211 -11.17 49.44 -5.99
N SER A 212 -10.60 50.59 -6.38
CA SER A 212 -10.76 51.80 -5.60
C SER A 212 -10.70 53.02 -6.53
N GLN A 213 -11.68 53.16 -7.42
CA GLN A 213 -12.02 54.47 -8.04
C GLN A 213 -13.39 54.34 -8.71
N SER A 214 -14.45 54.63 -7.99
CA SER A 214 -15.65 55.33 -8.47
C SER A 214 -16.76 55.29 -7.40
N PHE A 215 -16.60 56.09 -6.39
CA PHE A 215 -17.74 56.60 -5.63
C PHE A 215 -17.44 58.04 -5.28
N ASN A 216 -17.73 58.95 -6.20
CA ASN A 216 -17.87 60.35 -5.93
C ASN A 216 -18.94 61.00 -6.81
N GLY A 217 -19.97 61.52 -6.17
CA GLY A 217 -20.75 62.63 -6.67
C GLY A 217 -22.07 62.27 -7.33
N SER A 218 -23.17 62.43 -6.73
CA SER A 218 -23.85 63.73 -6.63
C SER A 218 -25.24 63.54 -6.02
N SER A 219 -25.43 64.15 -4.86
CA SER A 219 -26.71 64.61 -4.35
C SER A 219 -27.19 65.74 -5.22
N GLN A 220 -28.47 65.71 -5.63
CA GLN A 220 -29.32 66.91 -5.70
C GLN A 220 -30.77 66.51 -5.77
N CYS A 221 -31.48 66.99 -4.77
CA CYS A 221 -32.86 67.41 -4.63
C CYS A 221 -33.79 67.44 -5.85
N SER A 222 -34.96 66.86 -5.77
CA SER A 222 -36.26 67.52 -5.70
C SER A 222 -37.32 66.54 -5.24
#